data_4f03171f11c932edb090a6c8f08b297c
#
_entry.id   4f03171f11c932edb090a6c8f08b297c
#
_cell.length_a   1.000
_cell.length_b   1.000
_cell.length_c   1.000
_cell.angle_alpha   90.00
_cell.angle_beta   90.00
_cell.angle_gamma   90.00
#
_symmetry.space_group_name_H-M   'P 1'
#
loop_
_entity.id
_entity.type
_entity.pdbx_description
1 polymer ?
#
loop_
_entity_poly.entity_id
_entity_poly.type
_entity_poly.pdbx_seq_one_letter_code
_entity_poly.pdbx_strand_id
1 'polypeptide(L)'
;MLEEGRFLLERIRKKSLLLILLIFFLVSFESNDKNIDKISNFLNNFKTISANFIQLDNNGNPTTGNIKIKRPGKMRIEYNKPVSNLIISDGIKVALINKKSSSINLYSLNQIPIKVLLSNDFSLENYQVINYKEVNNIIEIEITSKKDKELGSITFIFEHRPMQIKKWIINEINGSKTEIFLSDVFINKKLDNNFFRIIDPRKIPFGRKE
;
A
#
# COMPACT_ATOMS: atom_id res chain seq x y z
N MET A 1 50.15 -43.54 -13.63
CA MET A 1 50.52 -42.08 -13.47
C MET A 1 49.67 -41.11 -14.26
N LEU A 2 49.31 -41.38 -15.53
CA LEU A 2 48.47 -40.41 -16.31
C LEU A 2 46.95 -40.49 -15.99
N GLU A 3 46.43 -41.62 -15.53
CA GLU A 3 45.01 -41.76 -15.18
C GLU A 3 44.66 -41.17 -13.81
N GLU A 4 45.56 -41.23 -12.83
CA GLU A 4 45.33 -40.65 -11.50
C GLU A 4 45.25 -39.12 -11.56
N GLY A 5 46.04 -38.48 -12.43
CA GLY A 5 45.98 -37.04 -12.65
C GLY A 5 44.68 -36.56 -13.26
N ARG A 6 44.07 -37.36 -14.14
CA ARG A 6 42.77 -37.07 -14.75
C ARG A 6 41.63 -37.12 -13.72
N PHE A 7 41.64 -38.12 -12.84
CA PHE A 7 40.65 -38.31 -11.79
C PHE A 7 40.70 -37.14 -10.76
N LEU A 8 41.91 -36.68 -10.44
CA LEU A 8 42.13 -35.58 -9.52
C LEU A 8 41.60 -34.25 -10.09
N LEU A 9 41.89 -33.99 -11.37
CA LEU A 9 41.40 -32.79 -12.09
C LEU A 9 39.86 -32.74 -12.23
N GLU A 10 39.22 -33.88 -12.50
CA GLU A 10 37.76 -33.95 -12.55
C GLU A 10 37.12 -33.71 -11.17
N ARG A 11 37.72 -34.20 -10.11
CA ARG A 11 37.24 -34.01 -8.73
C ARG A 11 37.37 -32.57 -8.29
N ILE A 12 38.45 -31.87 -8.67
CA ILE A 12 38.65 -30.44 -8.41
C ILE A 12 37.65 -29.61 -9.22
N ARG A 13 37.43 -29.95 -10.50
CA ARG A 13 36.48 -29.28 -11.38
C ARG A 13 35.04 -29.39 -10.89
N LYS A 14 34.61 -30.57 -10.40
CA LYS A 14 33.29 -30.78 -9.81
C LYS A 14 33.10 -29.99 -8.49
N LYS A 15 34.14 -29.97 -7.63
CA LYS A 15 34.08 -29.16 -6.37
C LYS A 15 34.07 -27.66 -6.65
N SER A 16 34.83 -27.19 -7.63
CA SER A 16 34.84 -25.79 -8.04
C SER A 16 33.49 -25.36 -8.64
N LEU A 17 32.86 -26.21 -9.46
CA LEU A 17 31.55 -25.97 -10.05
C LEU A 17 30.47 -25.90 -8.97
N LEU A 18 30.53 -26.79 -7.96
CA LEU A 18 29.61 -26.81 -6.83
C LEU A 18 29.75 -25.55 -5.96
N LEU A 19 30.98 -25.08 -5.76
CA LEU A 19 31.27 -23.86 -4.99
C LEU A 19 30.75 -22.61 -5.71
N ILE A 20 30.91 -22.55 -7.03
CA ILE A 20 30.39 -21.43 -7.86
C ILE A 20 28.86 -21.42 -7.84
N LEU A 21 28.19 -22.57 -7.88
CA LEU A 21 26.74 -22.70 -7.79
C LEU A 21 26.24 -22.26 -6.42
N LEU A 22 26.95 -22.56 -5.34
CA LEU A 22 26.61 -22.15 -3.98
C LEU A 22 26.73 -20.64 -3.78
N ILE A 23 27.74 -20.00 -4.39
CA ILE A 23 27.94 -18.55 -4.35
C ILE A 23 26.82 -17.83 -5.11
N PHE A 24 26.36 -18.36 -6.24
CA PHE A 24 25.23 -17.82 -7.00
C PHE A 24 23.91 -17.86 -6.20
N PHE A 25 23.72 -18.90 -5.37
CA PHE A 25 22.53 -19.04 -4.54
C PHE A 25 22.51 -18.04 -3.36
N LEU A 26 23.68 -17.67 -2.82
CA LEU A 26 23.80 -16.72 -1.71
C LEU A 26 23.58 -15.27 -2.17
N VAL A 27 23.96 -14.92 -3.40
CA VAL A 27 23.79 -13.54 -3.91
C VAL A 27 22.31 -13.23 -4.21
N SER A 28 21.48 -14.23 -4.49
CA SER A 28 20.06 -14.02 -4.79
C SER A 28 19.19 -13.76 -3.53
N PHE A 29 19.66 -14.08 -2.33
CA PHE A 29 18.90 -13.92 -1.09
C PHE A 29 19.04 -12.50 -0.48
N GLU A 30 20.13 -11.80 -0.77
CA GLU A 30 20.46 -10.51 -0.15
C GLU A 30 19.69 -9.30 -0.74
N SER A 31 19.11 -9.42 -1.93
CA SER A 31 18.43 -8.31 -2.60
C SER A 31 17.00 -8.06 -2.10
N ASN A 32 16.31 -9.12 -1.66
CA ASN A 32 14.91 -9.00 -1.19
C ASN A 32 14.82 -8.24 0.14
N ASP A 33 15.72 -8.48 1.10
CA ASP A 33 15.67 -7.85 2.42
C ASP A 33 15.88 -6.33 2.33
N LYS A 34 16.83 -5.88 1.50
CA LYS A 34 17.14 -4.44 1.34
C LYS A 34 15.97 -3.61 0.78
N ASN A 35 15.14 -4.19 -0.06
CA ASN A 35 14.01 -3.46 -0.65
C ASN A 35 12.76 -3.51 0.24
N ILE A 36 12.59 -4.56 1.01
CA ILE A 36 11.59 -4.64 2.09
C ILE A 36 11.88 -3.57 3.15
N ASP A 37 13.15 -3.37 3.52
CA ASP A 37 13.55 -2.29 4.42
C ASP A 37 13.24 -0.90 3.85
N LYS A 38 13.42 -0.67 2.56
CA LYS A 38 13.06 0.59 1.91
C LYS A 38 11.57 0.85 1.93
N ILE A 39 10.75 -0.19 1.72
CA ILE A 39 9.28 -0.08 1.84
C ILE A 39 8.91 0.27 3.28
N SER A 40 9.46 -0.44 4.26
CA SER A 40 9.25 -0.18 5.68
C SER A 40 9.67 1.25 6.05
N ASN A 41 10.83 1.68 5.58
CA ASN A 41 11.32 3.05 5.78
C ASN A 41 10.40 4.08 5.12
N PHE A 42 9.95 3.84 3.88
CA PHE A 42 8.97 4.73 3.23
C PHE A 42 7.68 4.80 4.04
N LEU A 43 7.12 3.64 4.41
CA LEU A 43 5.88 3.55 5.17
C LEU A 43 5.99 4.16 6.58
N ASN A 44 7.17 4.25 7.19
CA ASN A 44 7.36 4.84 8.51
C ASN A 44 7.72 6.34 8.48
N ASN A 45 8.31 6.83 7.41
CA ASN A 45 8.86 8.18 7.38
C ASN A 45 7.93 9.27 6.82
N PHE A 46 6.88 8.92 6.07
CA PHE A 46 5.95 9.95 5.65
C PHE A 46 4.95 10.32 6.77
N LYS A 47 4.65 11.60 6.89
CA LYS A 47 3.65 12.15 7.82
C LYS A 47 2.36 12.49 7.10
N THR A 48 2.47 12.97 5.86
CA THR A 48 1.32 13.34 5.04
C THR A 48 1.53 12.91 3.60
N ILE A 49 0.42 12.55 2.94
CA ILE A 49 0.34 12.36 1.49
C ILE A 49 -0.85 13.16 0.98
N SER A 50 -0.68 13.84 -0.15
CA SER A 50 -1.79 14.32 -0.97
C SER A 50 -1.55 13.91 -2.42
N ALA A 51 -2.59 13.46 -3.10
CA ALA A 51 -2.52 12.99 -4.47
C ALA A 51 -3.87 13.11 -5.17
N ASN A 52 -3.86 13.11 -6.49
CA ASN A 52 -5.01 12.75 -7.30
C ASN A 52 -5.07 11.23 -7.45
N PHE A 53 -6.26 10.68 -7.67
CA PHE A 53 -6.40 9.25 -7.88
C PHE A 53 -7.38 8.91 -9.00
N ILE A 54 -7.16 7.74 -9.58
CA ILE A 54 -8.13 6.99 -10.39
C ILE A 54 -8.38 5.68 -9.67
N GLN A 55 -9.63 5.39 -9.35
CA GLN A 55 -10.06 4.12 -8.79
C GLN A 55 -10.80 3.31 -9.84
N LEU A 56 -10.45 2.04 -9.97
CA LEU A 56 -11.21 1.06 -10.75
C LEU A 56 -11.96 0.14 -9.81
N ASP A 57 -13.25 -0.07 -10.10
CA ASP A 57 -14.06 -1.09 -9.44
C ASP A 57 -13.82 -2.48 -10.05
N ASN A 58 -14.50 -3.53 -9.54
CA ASN A 58 -14.40 -4.90 -10.07
C ASN A 58 -14.75 -5.04 -11.57
N ASN A 59 -15.53 -4.12 -12.10
CA ASN A 59 -15.95 -4.11 -13.50
C ASN A 59 -15.03 -3.26 -14.37
N GLY A 60 -13.99 -2.66 -13.77
CA GLY A 60 -13.06 -1.76 -14.44
C GLY A 60 -13.61 -0.35 -14.67
N ASN A 61 -14.75 0.03 -14.06
CA ASN A 61 -15.29 1.38 -14.20
C ASN A 61 -14.42 2.38 -13.44
N PRO A 62 -13.97 3.47 -14.10
CA PRO A 62 -13.13 4.46 -13.46
C PRO A 62 -13.94 5.47 -12.65
N THR A 63 -13.46 5.81 -11.48
CA THR A 63 -13.83 7.00 -10.72
C THR A 63 -12.58 7.77 -10.34
N THR A 64 -12.69 9.08 -10.24
CA THR A 64 -11.54 9.95 -9.94
C THR A 64 -11.80 10.79 -8.70
N GLY A 65 -10.74 11.34 -8.15
CA GLY A 65 -10.84 12.23 -7.00
C GLY A 65 -9.48 12.65 -6.47
N ASN A 66 -9.50 13.18 -5.26
CA ASN A 66 -8.29 13.51 -4.54
C ASN A 66 -8.26 12.83 -3.17
N ILE A 67 -7.06 12.49 -2.73
CA ILE A 67 -6.81 11.88 -1.42
C ILE A 67 -5.85 12.74 -0.62
N LYS A 68 -6.14 12.86 0.68
CA LYS A 68 -5.27 13.47 1.67
C LYS A 68 -5.13 12.50 2.85
N ILE A 69 -3.91 12.20 3.22
CA ILE A 69 -3.58 11.39 4.38
C ILE A 69 -2.73 12.22 5.33
N LYS A 70 -3.05 12.17 6.60
CA LYS A 70 -2.25 12.75 7.68
C LYS A 70 -2.19 11.76 8.85
N ARG A 71 -1.02 11.22 9.09
CA ARG A 71 -0.79 10.30 10.19
C ARG A 71 -0.76 10.98 11.54
N PRO A 72 -1.21 10.26 12.60
CA PRO A 72 -1.86 8.97 12.58
C PRO A 72 -3.33 9.03 12.20
N GLY A 73 -3.79 8.02 11.49
CA GLY A 73 -5.19 7.66 11.32
C GLY A 73 -6.08 8.57 10.47
N LYS A 74 -5.62 9.76 10.08
CA LYS A 74 -6.46 10.73 9.37
C LYS A 74 -6.37 10.56 7.86
N MET A 75 -7.55 10.56 7.22
CA MET A 75 -7.67 10.42 5.77
C MET A 75 -8.90 11.17 5.27
N ARG A 76 -8.80 11.76 4.08
CA ARG A 76 -9.92 12.29 3.32
C ARG A 76 -9.80 11.83 1.87
N ILE A 77 -10.83 11.19 1.35
CA ILE A 77 -10.98 10.83 -0.06
C ILE A 77 -12.21 11.52 -0.58
N GLU A 78 -12.06 12.39 -1.55
CA GLU A 78 -13.14 13.14 -2.15
C GLU A 78 -13.24 12.80 -3.63
N TYR A 79 -14.39 12.22 -4.02
CA TYR A 79 -14.65 11.81 -5.39
C TYR A 79 -15.14 12.98 -6.23
N ASN A 80 -14.71 13.02 -7.48
CA ASN A 80 -15.19 13.98 -8.47
C ASN A 80 -16.60 13.58 -8.96
N LYS A 81 -17.34 14.58 -9.48
CA LYS A 81 -18.63 14.33 -10.14
C LYS A 81 -18.44 13.33 -11.32
N PRO A 82 -19.43 12.46 -11.61
CA PRO A 82 -20.78 12.45 -11.02
C PRO A 82 -20.89 11.76 -9.66
N VAL A 83 -19.79 11.14 -9.17
CA VAL A 83 -19.76 10.49 -7.85
C VAL A 83 -19.77 11.57 -6.76
N SER A 84 -20.70 11.43 -5.80
CA SER A 84 -20.86 12.42 -4.74
C SER A 84 -20.41 11.91 -3.38
N ASN A 85 -19.47 10.95 -3.38
CA ASN A 85 -18.98 10.33 -2.17
C ASN A 85 -17.79 11.09 -1.56
N LEU A 86 -17.75 11.07 -0.25
CA LEU A 86 -16.66 11.60 0.57
C LEU A 86 -16.37 10.61 1.69
N ILE A 87 -15.12 10.18 1.81
CA ILE A 87 -14.67 9.31 2.90
C ILE A 87 -13.75 10.15 3.79
N ILE A 88 -14.05 10.19 5.08
CA ILE A 88 -13.21 10.89 6.06
C ILE A 88 -12.87 9.96 7.20
N SER A 89 -11.59 9.87 7.57
CA SER A 89 -11.13 9.32 8.83
C SER A 89 -10.61 10.43 9.73
N ASP A 90 -11.09 10.49 10.98
CA ASP A 90 -10.61 11.42 12.01
C ASP A 90 -9.46 10.85 12.88
N GLY A 91 -9.12 9.58 12.65
CA GLY A 91 -8.14 8.81 13.41
C GLY A 91 -8.76 7.70 14.27
N ILE A 92 -10.07 7.71 14.47
CA ILE A 92 -10.82 6.71 15.26
C ILE A 92 -11.92 6.08 14.41
N LYS A 93 -12.69 6.90 13.75
CA LYS A 93 -13.85 6.53 12.93
C LYS A 93 -13.61 6.87 11.47
N VAL A 94 -14.26 6.12 10.59
CA VAL A 94 -14.32 6.38 9.17
C VAL A 94 -15.78 6.66 8.81
N ALA A 95 -16.02 7.82 8.24
CA ALA A 95 -17.33 8.23 7.73
C ALA A 95 -17.35 8.07 6.21
N LEU A 96 -18.31 7.28 5.70
CA LEU A 96 -18.68 7.26 4.29
C LEU A 96 -19.90 8.16 4.12
N ILE A 97 -19.72 9.28 3.45
CA ILE A 97 -20.73 10.32 3.26
C ILE A 97 -21.13 10.35 1.78
N ASN A 98 -22.41 10.23 1.49
CA ASN A 98 -22.94 10.52 0.18
C ASN A 98 -23.55 11.94 0.20
N LYS A 99 -22.88 12.89 -0.48
CA LYS A 99 -23.30 14.30 -0.49
C LYS A 99 -24.64 14.53 -1.19
N LYS A 100 -25.02 13.65 -2.14
CA LYS A 100 -26.25 13.77 -2.90
C LYS A 100 -27.46 13.38 -2.07
N SER A 101 -27.39 12.28 -1.32
CA SER A 101 -28.47 11.79 -0.46
C SER A 101 -28.38 12.30 0.97
N SER A 102 -27.33 13.08 1.31
CA SER A 102 -27.03 13.52 2.68
C SER A 102 -26.98 12.36 3.68
N SER A 103 -26.54 11.17 3.24
CA SER A 103 -26.39 9.99 4.10
C SER A 103 -24.98 9.87 4.64
N ILE A 104 -24.87 9.30 5.84
CA ILE A 104 -23.60 9.02 6.50
C ILE A 104 -23.62 7.63 7.14
N ASN A 105 -22.59 6.82 6.84
CA ASN A 105 -22.32 5.56 7.51
C ASN A 105 -20.98 5.67 8.25
N LEU A 106 -20.93 5.18 9.48
CA LEU A 106 -19.75 5.23 10.33
C LEU A 106 -19.20 3.83 10.56
N TYR A 107 -17.89 3.70 10.42
CA TYR A 107 -17.14 2.46 10.64
C TYR A 107 -15.99 2.74 11.60
N SER A 108 -15.48 1.69 12.26
CA SER A 108 -14.21 1.78 12.98
C SER A 108 -13.04 1.80 12.01
N LEU A 109 -12.03 2.64 12.27
CA LEU A 109 -10.80 2.64 11.47
C LEU A 109 -10.13 1.26 11.44
N ASN A 110 -10.27 0.48 12.50
CA ASN A 110 -9.68 -0.86 12.59
C ASN A 110 -10.33 -1.89 11.65
N GLN A 111 -11.48 -1.58 11.06
CA GLN A 111 -12.22 -2.46 10.16
C GLN A 111 -11.93 -2.25 8.69
N ILE A 112 -10.96 -1.39 8.34
CA ILE A 112 -10.61 -1.11 6.95
C ILE A 112 -9.16 -1.55 6.64
N PRO A 113 -8.91 -2.23 5.49
CA PRO A 113 -7.57 -2.70 5.13
C PRO A 113 -6.53 -1.58 5.02
N ILE A 114 -6.95 -0.41 4.53
CA ILE A 114 -6.07 0.75 4.31
C ILE A 114 -5.49 1.33 5.62
N LYS A 115 -5.95 0.87 6.81
CA LYS A 115 -5.41 1.31 8.10
C LYS A 115 -3.88 1.18 8.18
N VAL A 116 -3.29 0.21 7.47
CA VAL A 116 -1.84 0.03 7.42
C VAL A 116 -1.13 1.29 6.91
N LEU A 117 -1.69 1.96 5.91
CA LEU A 117 -1.13 3.22 5.37
C LEU A 117 -1.33 4.40 6.33
N LEU A 118 -2.26 4.30 7.27
CA LEU A 118 -2.59 5.35 8.23
C LEU A 118 -1.89 5.19 9.58
N SER A 119 -1.23 4.05 9.83
CA SER A 119 -0.46 3.81 11.05
C SER A 119 0.84 4.61 11.07
N ASN A 120 1.27 5.07 12.25
CA ASN A 120 2.60 5.65 12.44
C ASN A 120 3.69 4.59 12.54
N ASP A 121 3.33 3.39 13.01
CA ASP A 121 4.25 2.32 13.35
C ASP A 121 3.98 1.11 12.45
N PHE A 122 4.51 1.16 11.23
CA PHE A 122 4.47 0.01 10.36
C PHE A 122 5.60 -0.95 10.74
N SER A 123 5.24 -2.17 11.15
CA SER A 123 6.18 -3.27 11.33
C SER A 123 5.71 -4.46 10.54
N LEU A 124 6.58 -5.00 9.68
CA LEU A 124 6.31 -6.23 8.92
C LEU A 124 6.06 -7.44 9.81
N GLU A 125 6.51 -7.41 11.08
CA GLU A 125 6.19 -8.46 12.04
C GLU A 125 4.69 -8.64 12.27
N ASN A 126 3.91 -7.57 12.09
CA ASN A 126 2.44 -7.59 12.23
C ASN A 126 1.72 -8.09 10.97
N TYR A 127 2.46 -8.28 9.87
CA TYR A 127 1.91 -8.67 8.58
C TYR A 127 2.55 -9.95 8.06
N GLN A 128 1.80 -10.67 7.25
CA GLN A 128 2.31 -11.75 6.42
C GLN A 128 2.46 -11.21 5.00
N VAL A 129 3.65 -11.36 4.43
CA VAL A 129 3.88 -11.10 3.01
C VAL A 129 3.31 -12.29 2.23
N ILE A 130 2.32 -12.03 1.38
CA ILE A 130 1.66 -13.03 0.53
C ILE A 130 2.42 -13.14 -0.79
N ASN A 131 2.79 -11.98 -1.36
CA ASN A 131 3.49 -11.90 -2.62
C ASN A 131 4.49 -10.75 -2.59
N TYR A 132 5.65 -10.96 -3.21
CA TYR A 132 6.65 -9.93 -3.44
C TYR A 132 7.21 -10.12 -4.85
N LYS A 133 7.22 -9.04 -5.62
CA LYS A 133 7.76 -9.03 -6.97
C LYS A 133 8.50 -7.73 -7.22
N GLU A 134 9.69 -7.84 -7.80
CA GLU A 134 10.47 -6.71 -8.27
C GLU A 134 10.82 -6.91 -9.74
N VAL A 135 10.42 -5.97 -10.58
CA VAL A 135 10.73 -5.98 -12.02
C VAL A 135 11.11 -4.57 -12.43
N ASN A 136 12.31 -4.42 -12.99
CA ASN A 136 12.87 -3.14 -13.38
C ASN A 136 12.89 -2.14 -12.20
N ASN A 137 12.11 -1.06 -12.31
CA ASN A 137 12.01 -0.01 -11.28
C ASN A 137 10.72 -0.11 -10.43
N ILE A 138 9.99 -1.20 -10.52
CA ILE A 138 8.71 -1.40 -9.84
C ILE A 138 8.83 -2.50 -8.78
N ILE A 139 8.37 -2.19 -7.59
CA ILE A 139 8.21 -3.16 -6.49
C ILE A 139 6.72 -3.32 -6.22
N GLU A 140 6.27 -4.56 -6.22
CA GLU A 140 4.94 -4.97 -5.80
C GLU A 140 5.06 -5.82 -4.53
N ILE A 141 4.34 -5.46 -3.49
CA ILE A 141 4.26 -6.22 -2.24
C ILE A 141 2.80 -6.36 -1.81
N GLU A 142 2.36 -7.59 -1.62
CA GLU A 142 1.05 -7.90 -1.05
C GLU A 142 1.20 -8.40 0.37
N ILE A 143 0.46 -7.77 1.28
CA ILE A 143 0.48 -8.09 2.71
C ILE A 143 -0.93 -8.28 3.25
N THR A 144 -1.07 -9.17 4.23
CA THR A 144 -2.27 -9.30 5.06
C THR A 144 -1.92 -9.16 6.53
N SER A 145 -2.85 -8.66 7.33
CA SER A 145 -2.67 -8.58 8.79
C SER A 145 -2.64 -9.98 9.39
N LYS A 146 -1.66 -10.28 10.25
CA LYS A 146 -1.64 -11.55 10.99
C LYS A 146 -2.78 -11.65 12.00
N LYS A 147 -3.24 -10.50 12.52
CA LYS A 147 -4.28 -10.41 13.54
C LYS A 147 -5.68 -10.35 12.94
N ASP A 148 -5.86 -9.58 11.85
CA ASP A 148 -7.16 -9.24 11.28
C ASP A 148 -7.22 -9.76 9.83
N LYS A 149 -7.09 -11.09 9.63
CA LYS A 149 -7.06 -11.73 8.30
C LYS A 149 -8.37 -11.57 7.54
N GLU A 150 -9.47 -11.39 8.26
CA GLU A 150 -10.80 -11.15 7.71
C GLU A 150 -10.92 -9.82 6.96
N LEU A 151 -9.96 -8.93 7.08
CA LEU A 151 -9.91 -7.70 6.29
C LEU A 151 -9.40 -7.90 4.86
N GLY A 152 -8.93 -9.13 4.52
CA GLY A 152 -8.32 -9.41 3.24
C GLY A 152 -6.85 -8.97 3.17
N SER A 153 -6.40 -8.58 1.98
CA SER A 153 -5.02 -8.13 1.76
C SER A 153 -4.96 -6.76 1.11
N ILE A 154 -3.79 -6.15 1.19
CA ILE A 154 -3.46 -4.94 0.45
C ILE A 154 -2.16 -5.15 -0.32
N THR A 155 -2.20 -4.82 -1.62
CA THR A 155 -1.02 -4.79 -2.46
C THR A 155 -0.58 -3.36 -2.65
N PHE A 156 0.68 -3.06 -2.38
CA PHE A 156 1.30 -1.78 -2.70
C PHE A 156 2.21 -1.92 -3.90
N ILE A 157 2.13 -0.96 -4.80
CA ILE A 157 3.02 -0.83 -5.96
C ILE A 157 3.81 0.47 -5.79
N PHE A 158 5.13 0.33 -5.74
CA PHE A 158 6.07 1.43 -5.63
C PHE A 158 6.91 1.54 -6.89
N GLU A 159 7.24 2.77 -7.25
CA GLU A 159 8.42 3.05 -8.04
C GLU A 159 9.62 3.09 -7.09
N HIS A 160 10.72 2.44 -7.48
CA HIS A 160 11.85 2.19 -6.57
C HIS A 160 12.87 3.33 -6.55
N ARG A 161 13.03 4.04 -7.65
CA ARG A 161 14.03 5.13 -7.82
C ARG A 161 13.43 6.33 -8.53
N PRO A 162 13.01 7.36 -7.78
CA PRO A 162 12.95 7.44 -6.31
C PRO A 162 11.81 6.58 -5.73
N MET A 163 11.92 6.19 -4.44
CA MET A 163 10.87 5.43 -3.77
C MET A 163 9.59 6.28 -3.68
N GLN A 164 8.56 5.87 -4.40
CA GLN A 164 7.27 6.55 -4.44
C GLN A 164 6.13 5.56 -4.60
N ILE A 165 5.08 5.72 -3.81
CA ILE A 165 3.87 4.91 -3.98
C ILE A 165 3.13 5.36 -5.25
N LYS A 166 2.77 4.40 -6.11
CA LYS A 166 2.06 4.64 -7.38
C LYS A 166 0.65 4.10 -7.38
N LYS A 167 0.43 3.01 -6.64
CA LYS A 167 -0.84 2.30 -6.65
C LYS A 167 -0.97 1.49 -5.39
N TRP A 168 -2.19 1.30 -4.94
CA TRP A 168 -2.53 0.18 -4.07
C TRP A 168 -3.77 -0.54 -4.56
N ILE A 169 -3.89 -1.79 -4.13
CA ILE A 169 -5.02 -2.66 -4.45
C ILE A 169 -5.53 -3.21 -3.12
N ILE A 170 -6.81 -3.10 -2.89
CA ILE A 170 -7.49 -3.74 -1.76
C ILE A 170 -8.14 -5.00 -2.31
N ASN A 171 -7.78 -6.16 -1.78
CA ASN A 171 -8.36 -7.46 -2.10
C ASN A 171 -9.21 -7.89 -0.90
N GLU A 172 -10.52 -7.87 -1.05
CA GLU A 172 -11.46 -8.30 -0.01
C GLU A 172 -11.64 -9.82 -0.03
N ILE A 173 -12.00 -10.41 1.12
CA ILE A 173 -12.20 -11.87 1.22
C ILE A 173 -13.32 -12.36 0.30
N ASN A 174 -14.33 -11.53 0.04
CA ASN A 174 -15.44 -11.87 -0.89
C ASN A 174 -15.00 -11.90 -2.36
N GLY A 175 -13.71 -11.67 -2.66
CA GLY A 175 -13.16 -11.62 -4.00
C GLY A 175 -13.28 -10.26 -4.68
N SER A 176 -13.86 -9.26 -4.04
CA SER A 176 -13.92 -7.90 -4.56
C SER A 176 -12.54 -7.27 -4.57
N LYS A 177 -12.25 -6.50 -5.62
CA LYS A 177 -10.97 -5.83 -5.83
C LYS A 177 -11.19 -4.35 -6.11
N THR A 178 -10.46 -3.52 -5.39
CA THR A 178 -10.45 -2.07 -5.61
C THR A 178 -9.04 -1.62 -5.91
N GLU A 179 -8.80 -1.07 -7.10
CA GLU A 179 -7.50 -0.57 -7.54
C GLU A 179 -7.49 0.95 -7.49
N ILE A 180 -6.46 1.54 -6.87
CA ILE A 180 -6.31 2.97 -6.72
C ILE A 180 -4.94 3.40 -7.25
N PHE A 181 -4.94 4.07 -8.40
CA PHE A 181 -3.77 4.65 -9.04
C PHE A 181 -3.58 6.08 -8.57
N LEU A 182 -2.35 6.46 -8.26
CA LEU A 182 -2.01 7.79 -7.75
C LEU A 182 -1.23 8.59 -8.78
N SER A 183 -1.58 9.86 -8.91
CA SER A 183 -0.83 10.88 -9.64
C SER A 183 -0.64 12.13 -8.78
N ASP A 184 0.30 12.97 -9.15
CA ASP A 184 0.61 14.23 -8.45
C ASP A 184 0.80 14.02 -6.94
N VAL A 185 1.64 13.02 -6.60
CA VAL A 185 1.88 12.62 -5.21
C VAL A 185 2.82 13.60 -4.53
N PHE A 186 2.32 14.29 -3.51
CA PHE A 186 3.09 15.17 -2.64
C PHE A 186 3.19 14.57 -1.24
N ILE A 187 4.44 14.40 -0.76
CA ILE A 187 4.73 13.80 0.53
C ILE A 187 5.22 14.90 1.49
N ASN A 188 4.82 14.79 2.77
CA ASN A 188 5.24 15.66 3.86
C ASN A 188 4.90 17.15 3.68
N LYS A 189 3.88 17.47 2.88
CA LYS A 189 3.30 18.81 2.81
C LYS A 189 2.38 19.07 4.01
N LYS A 190 2.34 20.32 4.47
CA LYS A 190 1.45 20.72 5.56
C LYS A 190 -0.01 20.57 5.15
N LEU A 191 -0.79 19.81 5.93
CA LEU A 191 -2.22 19.65 5.75
C LEU A 191 -2.97 20.19 6.97
N ASP A 192 -4.03 20.96 6.75
CA ASP A 192 -4.90 21.47 7.80
C ASP A 192 -5.67 20.30 8.43
N ASN A 193 -5.84 20.34 9.75
CA ASN A 193 -6.65 19.35 10.49
C ASN A 193 -8.13 19.43 10.15
N ASN A 194 -8.63 20.57 9.71
CA ASN A 194 -10.02 20.77 9.33
C ASN A 194 -10.45 19.85 8.17
N PHE A 195 -9.53 19.45 7.29
CA PHE A 195 -9.83 18.48 6.24
C PHE A 195 -10.35 17.14 6.75
N PHE A 196 -10.02 16.78 7.99
CA PHE A 196 -10.29 15.47 8.57
C PHE A 196 -11.40 15.48 9.62
N ARG A 197 -12.18 16.58 9.69
CA ARG A 197 -13.35 16.65 10.57
C ARG A 197 -14.52 15.94 9.92
N ILE A 198 -15.11 14.99 10.64
CA ILE A 198 -16.37 14.35 10.24
C ILE A 198 -17.50 15.30 10.60
N ILE A 199 -18.19 15.82 9.58
CA ILE A 199 -19.38 16.65 9.74
C ILE A 199 -20.57 15.84 9.22
N ASP A 200 -21.58 15.64 10.07
CA ASP A 200 -22.81 14.95 9.69
C ASP A 200 -23.62 15.86 8.73
N PRO A 201 -23.80 15.48 7.46
CA PRO A 201 -24.48 16.31 6.48
C PRO A 201 -25.94 16.58 6.85
N ARG A 202 -26.57 15.74 7.67
CA ARG A 202 -27.97 15.90 8.13
C ARG A 202 -28.12 17.04 9.15
N LYS A 203 -27.00 17.45 9.79
CA LYS A 203 -26.97 18.52 10.79
C LYS A 203 -26.57 19.88 10.22
N ILE A 204 -26.29 19.96 8.92
CA ILE A 204 -25.98 21.23 8.25
C ILE A 204 -27.30 21.91 7.92
N PRO A 205 -27.60 23.12 8.46
CA PRO A 205 -28.79 23.85 8.11
C PRO A 205 -28.86 24.12 6.60
N PHE A 206 -30.05 23.94 6.02
CA PHE A 206 -30.28 24.24 4.60
C PHE A 206 -29.88 25.70 4.31
N GLY A 207 -28.98 25.90 3.35
CA GLY A 207 -28.59 27.22 2.86
C GLY A 207 -27.16 27.67 3.20
N ARG A 208 -26.40 26.97 4.00
CA ARG A 208 -24.97 27.28 4.19
C ARG A 208 -24.13 26.53 3.12
N LYS A 209 -23.74 27.25 2.06
CA LYS A 209 -22.70 26.74 1.10
C LYS A 209 -21.36 26.75 1.82
N GLU A 210 -20.66 25.61 1.78
CA GLU A 210 -19.24 25.52 2.12
C GLU A 210 -18.38 26.19 1.04
#